data_2cca19b2ad35382d400b1e59a5ad5a77
#
_entry.id   2cca19b2ad35382d400b1e59a5ad5a77
#
_cell.length_a   1.000
_cell.length_b   1.000
_cell.length_c   1.000
_cell.angle_alpha   90.00
_cell.angle_beta   90.00
_cell.angle_gamma   90.00
#
_symmetry.space_group_name_H-M   'P 1'
#
loop_
_entity.id
_entity.type
_entity.pdbx_description
1 polymer ?
#
loop_
_entity_poly.entity_id
_entity_poly.type
_entity_poly.pdbx_seq_one_letter_code
_entity_poly.pdbx_strand_id
1 'polypeptide(L)'
;MPRIFAPKEDVSTSAGTVDFVNGAAAVAETETEAIALFTAAGCDIDNSKHALTALDVLPRATLDAVSLYLGVALTPNDGKLDVVRDIENVISTHLLTALTVTSVAHGTTVGNTVLTVTVGGVGGATNGYYYKAAAVAPAPLYGDQVDSTWTLMTSGAAAGVPLTTGDFVTIVEAVKATGFIFAAGNDEVASKGA
;
A
#
# COMPACT_ATOMS: atom_id res chain seq x y z
N MET A 1 2.96 1.28 -21.63
CA MET A 1 2.63 -0.18 -21.59
C MET A 1 1.22 -0.34 -21.03
N PRO A 2 0.24 -0.76 -21.84
CA PRO A 2 -1.09 -1.03 -21.33
C PRO A 2 -1.08 -2.09 -20.23
N ARG A 3 -1.96 -1.92 -19.25
CA ARG A 3 -2.26 -2.96 -18.26
C ARG A 3 -3.31 -3.89 -18.84
N ILE A 4 -3.11 -5.18 -18.67
CA ILE A 4 -4.03 -6.22 -19.14
C ILE A 4 -4.56 -6.96 -17.92
N PHE A 5 -5.87 -7.15 -17.86
CA PHE A 5 -6.54 -7.89 -16.80
C PHE A 5 -7.17 -9.15 -17.39
N ALA A 6 -6.77 -10.30 -16.87
CA ALA A 6 -7.30 -11.59 -17.32
C ALA A 6 -8.78 -11.74 -16.96
N PRO A 7 -9.58 -12.44 -17.78
CA PRO A 7 -11.00 -12.66 -17.50
C PRO A 7 -11.23 -13.54 -16.27
N LYS A 8 -10.23 -14.33 -15.88
CA LYS A 8 -10.22 -15.05 -14.59
C LYS A 8 -9.27 -14.34 -13.66
N GLU A 9 -9.83 -13.86 -12.59
CA GLU A 9 -9.12 -13.22 -11.50
C GLU A 9 -8.25 -14.27 -10.79
N ASP A 10 -7.17 -13.81 -10.15
CA ASP A 10 -6.17 -14.64 -9.44
C ASP A 10 -5.34 -15.58 -10.33
N VAL A 11 -5.35 -15.38 -11.66
CA VAL A 11 -4.47 -16.13 -12.54
C VAL A 11 -3.04 -15.61 -12.41
N SER A 12 -2.12 -16.49 -12.02
CA SER A 12 -0.67 -16.25 -12.08
C SER A 12 -0.09 -17.24 -13.06
N THR A 13 0.18 -16.82 -14.28
CA THR A 13 0.71 -17.66 -15.35
C THR A 13 1.47 -16.82 -16.36
N SER A 14 2.27 -17.47 -17.20
CA SER A 14 2.95 -16.85 -18.33
C SER A 14 2.23 -17.20 -19.62
N ALA A 15 2.05 -16.23 -20.50
CA ALA A 15 1.53 -16.42 -21.84
C ALA A 15 2.53 -15.81 -22.85
N GLY A 16 3.38 -16.65 -23.42
CA GLY A 16 4.50 -16.19 -24.25
C GLY A 16 5.53 -15.42 -23.42
N THR A 17 5.71 -14.13 -23.70
CA THR A 17 6.62 -13.22 -22.95
C THR A 17 5.91 -12.42 -21.85
N VAL A 18 4.63 -12.69 -21.60
CA VAL A 18 3.82 -11.92 -20.65
C VAL A 18 3.55 -12.75 -19.41
N ASP A 19 3.98 -12.23 -18.26
CA ASP A 19 3.73 -12.84 -16.96
C ASP A 19 2.56 -12.12 -16.26
N PHE A 20 1.52 -12.90 -15.94
CA PHE A 20 0.39 -12.43 -15.15
C PHE A 20 0.65 -12.66 -13.66
N VAL A 21 0.41 -11.64 -12.86
CA VAL A 21 0.42 -11.72 -11.39
C VAL A 21 -0.98 -11.39 -10.88
N ASN A 22 -1.63 -12.37 -10.26
CA ASN A 22 -3.01 -12.24 -9.79
C ASN A 22 -3.96 -11.66 -10.86
N GLY A 23 -3.84 -12.14 -12.09
CA GLY A 23 -4.68 -11.74 -13.19
C GLY A 23 -4.34 -10.40 -13.86
N ALA A 24 -3.23 -9.76 -13.49
CA ALA A 24 -2.78 -8.52 -14.12
C ALA A 24 -1.39 -8.64 -14.74
N ALA A 25 -1.20 -7.98 -15.88
CA ALA A 25 0.07 -7.90 -16.59
C ALA A 25 0.24 -6.55 -17.27
N ALA A 26 1.46 -6.20 -17.68
CA ALA A 26 1.75 -5.05 -18.52
C ALA A 26 2.45 -5.49 -19.81
N VAL A 27 2.03 -4.93 -20.95
CA VAL A 27 2.57 -5.25 -22.27
C VAL A 27 3.04 -3.99 -22.96
N ALA A 28 4.16 -4.05 -23.68
CA ALA A 28 4.67 -2.90 -24.42
C ALA A 28 3.65 -2.43 -25.49
N GLU A 29 3.50 -1.12 -25.66
CA GLU A 29 2.57 -0.54 -26.64
C GLU A 29 2.87 -0.96 -28.08
N THR A 30 4.11 -1.33 -28.36
CA THR A 30 4.55 -1.82 -29.67
C THR A 30 4.11 -3.26 -29.95
N GLU A 31 3.63 -3.98 -28.95
CA GLU A 31 3.17 -5.37 -29.10
C GLU A 31 1.68 -5.42 -29.46
N THR A 32 1.30 -4.76 -30.55
CA THR A 32 -0.10 -4.65 -31.01
C THR A 32 -0.76 -6.00 -31.28
N GLU A 33 0.01 -6.98 -31.78
CA GLU A 33 -0.49 -8.35 -32.01
C GLU A 33 -0.81 -9.07 -30.70
N ALA A 34 0.06 -8.92 -29.68
CA ALA A 34 -0.18 -9.50 -28.36
C ALA A 34 -1.41 -8.88 -27.70
N ILE A 35 -1.57 -7.56 -27.77
CA ILE A 35 -2.74 -6.83 -27.24
C ILE A 35 -4.01 -7.34 -27.95
N ALA A 36 -3.99 -7.49 -29.27
CA ALA A 36 -5.14 -8.00 -30.02
C ALA A 36 -5.52 -9.45 -29.63
N LEU A 37 -4.53 -10.31 -29.41
CA LEU A 37 -4.74 -11.67 -28.94
C LEU A 37 -5.37 -11.71 -27.54
N PHE A 38 -4.87 -10.90 -26.60
CA PHE A 38 -5.43 -10.85 -25.26
C PHE A 38 -6.84 -10.28 -25.25
N THR A 39 -7.12 -9.25 -26.07
CA THR A 39 -8.47 -8.72 -26.25
C THR A 39 -9.42 -9.79 -26.80
N ALA A 40 -8.98 -10.54 -27.81
CA ALA A 40 -9.77 -11.65 -28.38
C ALA A 40 -9.99 -12.80 -27.37
N ALA A 41 -9.08 -12.97 -26.42
CA ALA A 41 -9.21 -13.94 -25.33
C ALA A 41 -10.12 -13.43 -24.18
N GLY A 42 -10.71 -12.25 -24.31
CA GLY A 42 -11.62 -11.67 -23.31
C GLY A 42 -10.91 -10.97 -22.13
N CYS A 43 -9.63 -10.58 -22.30
CA CYS A 43 -8.94 -9.75 -21.32
C CYS A 43 -9.37 -8.29 -21.45
N ASP A 44 -9.51 -7.62 -20.33
CA ASP A 44 -9.74 -6.18 -20.28
C ASP A 44 -8.43 -5.42 -20.42
N ILE A 45 -8.43 -4.33 -21.17
CA ILE A 45 -7.23 -3.54 -21.46
C ILE A 45 -7.38 -2.12 -20.89
N ASP A 46 -6.46 -1.73 -20.02
CA ASP A 46 -6.35 -0.35 -19.56
C ASP A 46 -5.16 0.36 -20.23
N ASN A 47 -5.47 1.15 -21.25
CA ASN A 47 -4.48 1.95 -21.98
C ASN A 47 -4.08 3.23 -21.23
N SER A 48 -4.70 3.57 -20.12
CA SER A 48 -4.41 4.79 -19.34
C SER A 48 -3.14 4.66 -18.48
N LYS A 49 -2.64 3.45 -18.27
CA LYS A 49 -1.48 3.15 -17.43
C LYS A 49 -0.36 2.50 -18.21
N HIS A 50 0.86 2.82 -17.82
CA HIS A 50 2.08 2.31 -18.48
C HIS A 50 2.87 1.30 -17.63
N ALA A 51 2.46 1.08 -16.38
CA ALA A 51 3.08 0.12 -15.46
C ALA A 51 2.02 -0.47 -14.52
N LEU A 52 2.30 -1.65 -13.98
CA LEU A 52 1.48 -2.22 -12.90
C LEU A 52 1.69 -1.41 -11.62
N THR A 53 0.60 -1.20 -10.89
CA THR A 53 0.60 -0.63 -9.55
C THR A 53 0.47 -1.73 -8.50
N ALA A 54 0.63 -1.38 -7.23
CA ALA A 54 0.42 -2.33 -6.14
C ALA A 54 -1.01 -2.90 -6.14
N LEU A 55 -2.01 -2.10 -6.53
CA LEU A 55 -3.40 -2.56 -6.62
C LEU A 55 -3.61 -3.59 -7.73
N ASP A 56 -2.98 -3.38 -8.89
CA ASP A 56 -3.17 -4.27 -10.06
C ASP A 56 -2.81 -5.71 -9.75
N VAL A 57 -1.78 -5.93 -8.95
CA VAL A 57 -1.26 -7.26 -8.63
C VAL A 57 -1.91 -7.90 -7.40
N LEU A 58 -2.85 -7.21 -6.73
CA LEU A 58 -3.58 -7.80 -5.62
C LEU A 58 -4.58 -8.85 -6.10
N PRO A 59 -4.82 -9.91 -5.31
CA PRO A 59 -5.95 -10.81 -5.52
C PRO A 59 -7.28 -10.07 -5.49
N ARG A 60 -8.28 -10.51 -6.27
CA ARG A 60 -9.61 -9.90 -6.32
C ARG A 60 -10.25 -9.80 -4.92
N ALA A 61 -10.15 -10.85 -4.12
CA ALA A 61 -10.70 -10.84 -2.75
C ALA A 61 -10.09 -9.73 -1.88
N THR A 62 -8.82 -9.40 -2.09
CA THR A 62 -8.15 -8.29 -1.40
C THR A 62 -8.68 -6.93 -1.90
N LEU A 63 -8.86 -6.80 -3.22
CA LEU A 63 -9.45 -5.59 -3.82
C LEU A 63 -10.89 -5.36 -3.32
N ASP A 64 -11.70 -6.41 -3.23
CA ASP A 64 -13.05 -6.34 -2.68
C ASP A 64 -13.06 -5.86 -1.22
N ALA A 65 -12.10 -6.34 -0.41
CA ALA A 65 -11.95 -5.88 0.98
C ALA A 65 -11.51 -4.40 1.06
N VAL A 66 -10.62 -3.95 0.17
CA VAL A 66 -10.22 -2.53 0.05
C VAL A 66 -11.42 -1.70 -0.38
N SER A 67 -12.18 -2.13 -1.39
CA SER A 67 -13.38 -1.43 -1.85
C SER A 67 -14.40 -1.25 -0.75
N LEU A 68 -14.68 -2.30 0.00
CA LEU A 68 -15.60 -2.26 1.14
C LEU A 68 -15.12 -1.25 2.20
N TYR A 69 -13.82 -1.25 2.50
CA TYR A 69 -13.23 -0.30 3.45
C TYR A 69 -13.37 1.16 2.97
N LEU A 70 -13.18 1.41 1.67
CA LEU A 70 -13.29 2.73 1.06
C LEU A 70 -14.75 3.17 0.79
N GLY A 71 -15.73 2.31 1.01
CA GLY A 71 -17.12 2.58 0.67
C GLY A 71 -17.39 2.58 -0.85
N VAL A 72 -16.53 1.93 -1.63
CA VAL A 72 -16.74 1.72 -3.08
C VAL A 72 -17.85 0.69 -3.24
N ALA A 73 -18.87 1.04 -4.01
CA ALA A 73 -19.97 0.13 -4.31
C ALA A 73 -19.52 -0.88 -5.39
N LEU A 74 -19.46 -2.15 -5.03
CA LEU A 74 -19.19 -3.22 -5.98
C LEU A 74 -20.48 -3.72 -6.61
N THR A 75 -20.47 -3.99 -7.90
CA THR A 75 -21.55 -4.71 -8.60
C THR A 75 -21.14 -6.17 -8.86
N PRO A 76 -22.11 -7.10 -8.95
CA PRO A 76 -21.81 -8.53 -9.12
C PRO A 76 -21.03 -8.87 -10.40
N ASN A 77 -21.03 -7.96 -11.38
CA ASN A 77 -20.41 -8.17 -12.69
C ASN A 77 -19.15 -7.32 -12.90
N ASP A 78 -18.69 -6.60 -11.89
CA ASP A 78 -17.47 -5.80 -12.02
C ASP A 78 -16.28 -6.71 -12.26
N GLY A 79 -15.59 -6.49 -13.37
CA GLY A 79 -14.29 -7.09 -13.62
C GLY A 79 -13.23 -6.52 -12.70
N LYS A 80 -12.07 -7.17 -12.64
CA LYS A 80 -10.94 -6.71 -11.80
C LYS A 80 -10.52 -5.29 -12.18
N LEU A 81 -10.52 -4.95 -13.48
CA LEU A 81 -10.20 -3.62 -13.97
C LEU A 81 -11.14 -2.55 -13.41
N ASP A 82 -12.44 -2.82 -13.38
CA ASP A 82 -13.44 -1.86 -12.90
C ASP A 82 -13.20 -1.57 -11.42
N VAL A 83 -13.00 -2.62 -10.62
CA VAL A 83 -12.73 -2.48 -9.18
C VAL A 83 -11.45 -1.69 -8.92
N VAL A 84 -10.37 -1.98 -9.66
CA VAL A 84 -9.11 -1.22 -9.53
C VAL A 84 -9.32 0.24 -9.87
N ARG A 85 -10.02 0.56 -10.97
CA ARG A 85 -10.30 1.95 -11.36
C ARG A 85 -11.15 2.70 -10.35
N ASP A 86 -12.14 2.05 -9.79
CA ASP A 86 -13.00 2.66 -8.78
C ASP A 86 -12.21 2.94 -7.49
N ILE A 87 -11.35 2.01 -7.07
CA ILE A 87 -10.42 2.24 -5.95
C ILE A 87 -9.47 3.40 -6.27
N GLU A 88 -8.84 3.41 -7.45
CA GLU A 88 -7.92 4.49 -7.87
C GLU A 88 -8.61 5.85 -7.90
N ASN A 89 -9.86 5.93 -8.35
CA ASN A 89 -10.64 7.16 -8.33
C ASN A 89 -10.87 7.67 -6.91
N VAL A 90 -11.23 6.80 -5.97
CA VAL A 90 -11.40 7.17 -4.57
C VAL A 90 -10.07 7.61 -3.96
N ILE A 91 -9.00 6.84 -4.14
CA ILE A 91 -7.66 7.15 -3.63
C ILE A 91 -7.17 8.51 -4.12
N SER A 92 -7.36 8.83 -5.40
CA SER A 92 -6.90 10.10 -5.99
C SER A 92 -7.54 11.34 -5.37
N THR A 93 -8.66 11.20 -4.70
CA THR A 93 -9.41 12.29 -4.05
C THR A 93 -9.23 12.32 -2.53
N HIS A 94 -8.60 11.31 -1.93
CA HIS A 94 -8.42 11.21 -0.48
C HIS A 94 -7.01 11.67 -0.06
N LEU A 95 -6.95 12.33 1.08
CA LEU A 95 -5.71 12.69 1.76
C LEU A 95 -5.50 11.77 2.95
N LEU A 96 -4.24 11.50 3.28
CA LEU A 96 -3.90 10.81 4.51
C LEU A 96 -4.42 11.57 5.73
N THR A 97 -5.02 10.85 6.67
CA THR A 97 -5.30 11.40 8.00
C THR A 97 -3.97 11.67 8.71
N ALA A 98 -3.79 12.86 9.25
CA ALA A 98 -2.57 13.20 9.96
C ALA A 98 -2.49 12.47 11.30
N LEU A 99 -1.38 11.76 11.54
CA LEU A 99 -1.04 11.20 12.84
C LEU A 99 -0.12 12.16 13.59
N THR A 100 -0.33 12.31 14.89
CA THR A 100 0.65 12.95 15.75
C THR A 100 1.62 11.88 16.27
N VAL A 101 2.83 11.92 15.74
CA VAL A 101 3.92 11.00 16.09
C VAL A 101 4.88 11.73 17.03
N THR A 102 5.36 11.04 18.06
CA THR A 102 6.43 11.54 18.90
C THR A 102 7.55 10.50 19.02
N SER A 103 8.78 10.98 18.92
CA SER A 103 10.01 10.23 19.07
C SER A 103 10.79 10.82 20.24
N VAL A 104 11.00 10.05 21.30
CA VAL A 104 11.77 10.50 22.47
C VAL A 104 12.87 9.51 22.82
N ALA A 105 13.98 10.02 23.34
CA ALA A 105 15.08 9.18 23.78
C ALA A 105 14.62 8.16 24.84
N HIS A 106 15.04 6.90 24.71
CA HIS A 106 14.72 5.88 25.71
C HIS A 106 15.38 6.19 27.04
N GLY A 107 14.64 6.06 28.14
CA GLY A 107 15.10 6.48 29.46
C GLY A 107 16.37 5.81 29.97
N THR A 108 16.61 4.55 29.63
CA THR A 108 17.70 3.73 30.17
C THR A 108 18.64 3.16 29.12
N THR A 109 18.16 2.86 27.90
CA THR A 109 18.97 2.14 26.88
C THR A 109 19.54 3.11 25.88
N VAL A 110 20.87 3.17 25.80
CA VAL A 110 21.63 3.98 24.83
C VAL A 110 21.31 3.51 23.40
N GLY A 111 21.17 4.45 22.47
CA GLY A 111 20.86 4.18 21.07
C GLY A 111 19.41 3.84 20.79
N ASN A 112 18.54 3.82 21.81
CA ASN A 112 17.14 3.45 21.65
C ASN A 112 16.20 4.67 21.79
N THR A 113 15.06 4.53 21.14
CA THR A 113 13.99 5.54 21.02
C THR A 113 12.67 4.96 21.50
N VAL A 114 11.81 5.78 22.08
CA VAL A 114 10.40 5.46 22.31
C VAL A 114 9.56 6.18 21.27
N LEU A 115 8.76 5.43 20.54
CA LEU A 115 7.82 5.94 19.55
C LEU A 115 6.41 5.91 20.12
N THR A 116 5.65 6.98 19.92
CA THR A 116 4.25 7.04 20.33
C THR A 116 3.39 7.72 19.28
N VAL A 117 2.21 7.17 19.01
CA VAL A 117 1.14 7.80 18.25
C VAL A 117 0.08 8.29 19.22
N THR A 118 -0.16 9.58 19.27
CA THR A 118 -1.05 10.20 20.28
C THR A 118 -2.40 10.62 19.75
N VAL A 119 -2.51 10.97 18.46
CA VAL A 119 -3.75 11.50 17.87
C VAL A 119 -3.85 11.14 16.40
N GLY A 120 -5.07 10.98 15.93
CA GLY A 120 -5.43 11.00 14.51
C GLY A 120 -5.72 9.65 13.87
N GLY A 121 -5.35 8.55 14.53
CA GLY A 121 -5.68 7.23 13.98
C GLY A 121 -7.17 6.90 14.06
N VAL A 122 -7.64 6.15 13.07
CA VAL A 122 -9.01 5.60 13.10
C VAL A 122 -9.13 4.54 14.17
N GLY A 123 -8.02 3.87 14.47
CA GLY A 123 -7.96 2.80 15.46
C GLY A 123 -8.76 1.57 15.03
N GLY A 124 -8.80 0.60 15.90
CA GLY A 124 -9.62 -0.61 15.74
C GLY A 124 -8.82 -1.90 15.65
N ALA A 125 -9.49 -3.02 15.90
CA ALA A 125 -8.85 -4.35 15.91
C ALA A 125 -8.31 -4.77 14.54
N THR A 126 -8.88 -4.24 13.46
CA THR A 126 -8.51 -4.53 12.07
C THR A 126 -7.33 -3.72 11.56
N ASN A 127 -6.95 -2.66 12.28
CA ASN A 127 -5.86 -1.76 11.88
C ASN A 127 -4.60 -2.02 12.69
N GLY A 128 -3.47 -1.59 12.16
CA GLY A 128 -2.18 -1.67 12.81
C GLY A 128 -1.34 -0.44 12.52
N TYR A 129 -0.45 -0.11 13.45
CA TYR A 129 0.57 0.92 13.23
C TYR A 129 1.85 0.26 12.77
N TYR A 130 2.49 0.88 11.79
CA TYR A 130 3.76 0.42 11.26
C TYR A 130 4.71 1.61 11.18
N TYR A 131 5.99 1.39 11.47
CA TYR A 131 6.99 2.43 11.36
C TYR A 131 8.11 2.07 10.37
N LYS A 132 8.71 3.09 9.82
CA LYS A 132 9.92 3.03 8.99
C LYS A 132 10.77 4.25 9.28
N ALA A 133 12.07 4.06 9.46
CA ALA A 133 13.03 5.15 9.65
C ALA A 133 13.98 5.25 8.46
N ALA A 134 14.33 6.48 8.09
CA ALA A 134 15.27 6.77 7.02
C ALA A 134 15.85 8.19 7.19
N ALA A 135 16.99 8.46 6.56
CA ALA A 135 17.62 9.79 6.56
C ALA A 135 16.74 10.89 5.95
N VAL A 136 15.77 10.50 5.10
CA VAL A 136 14.71 11.37 4.58
C VAL A 136 13.38 10.76 4.97
N ALA A 137 12.46 11.57 5.50
CA ALA A 137 11.16 11.09 5.93
C ALA A 137 10.43 10.37 4.78
N PRO A 138 10.07 9.09 4.93
CA PRO A 138 9.18 8.43 3.99
C PRO A 138 7.87 9.21 3.85
N ALA A 139 7.41 9.41 2.62
CA ALA A 139 6.19 10.16 2.31
C ALA A 139 5.16 9.25 1.65
N PRO A 140 4.47 8.37 2.41
CA PRO A 140 3.43 7.51 1.88
C PRO A 140 2.25 8.33 1.39
N LEU A 141 1.54 7.80 0.41
CA LEU A 141 0.27 8.35 -0.07
C LEU A 141 -0.90 7.52 0.48
N TYR A 142 -2.09 8.12 0.48
CA TYR A 142 -3.30 7.37 0.76
C TYR A 142 -3.47 6.24 -0.26
N GLY A 143 -3.67 5.02 0.22
CA GLY A 143 -3.77 3.85 -0.64
C GLY A 143 -2.47 3.12 -0.92
N ASP A 144 -1.34 3.67 -0.53
CA ASP A 144 -0.09 2.90 -0.54
C ASP A 144 -0.19 1.69 0.37
N GLN A 145 0.69 0.73 0.17
CA GLN A 145 0.70 -0.49 0.97
C GLN A 145 1.95 -0.61 1.82
N VAL A 146 1.73 -1.12 3.01
CA VAL A 146 2.81 -1.56 3.89
C VAL A 146 3.48 -2.79 3.28
N ASP A 147 4.76 -2.67 2.99
CA ASP A 147 5.62 -3.75 2.51
C ASP A 147 6.55 -4.29 3.62
N SER A 148 7.45 -5.18 3.27
CA SER A 148 8.42 -5.79 4.20
C SER A 148 9.43 -4.83 4.81
N THR A 149 9.50 -3.58 4.34
CA THR A 149 10.40 -2.54 4.89
C THR A 149 9.80 -1.78 6.07
N TRP A 150 8.50 -1.97 6.32
CA TRP A 150 7.79 -1.42 7.47
C TRP A 150 7.78 -2.41 8.63
N THR A 151 7.91 -1.92 9.84
CA THR A 151 7.88 -2.74 11.06
C THR A 151 6.59 -2.50 11.82
N LEU A 152 5.87 -3.59 12.11
CA LEU A 152 4.63 -3.54 12.90
C LEU A 152 4.93 -3.11 14.34
N MET A 153 4.15 -2.16 14.85
CA MET A 153 4.10 -1.80 16.26
C MET A 153 3.04 -2.64 16.97
N THR A 154 3.36 -3.14 18.15
CA THR A 154 2.42 -3.98 18.94
C THR A 154 1.20 -3.19 19.42
N SER A 155 1.36 -1.87 19.58
CA SER A 155 0.31 -0.92 19.96
C SER A 155 0.65 0.44 19.36
N GLY A 156 -0.12 1.49 19.64
CA GLY A 156 0.23 2.88 19.29
C GLY A 156 1.51 3.40 19.95
N ALA A 157 2.27 2.55 20.62
CA ALA A 157 3.57 2.87 21.21
C ALA A 157 4.56 1.72 21.03
N ALA A 158 5.83 2.04 20.80
CA ALA A 158 6.94 1.09 20.76
C ALA A 158 8.10 1.63 21.59
N ALA A 159 8.51 0.89 22.60
CA ALA A 159 9.62 1.26 23.48
C ALA A 159 10.89 0.49 23.11
N GLY A 160 12.04 1.13 23.21
CA GLY A 160 13.32 0.47 23.00
C GLY A 160 13.64 0.14 21.56
N VAL A 161 13.17 0.93 20.60
CA VAL A 161 13.47 0.76 19.18
C VAL A 161 14.85 1.32 18.87
N PRO A 162 15.78 0.53 18.32
CA PRO A 162 17.09 1.01 17.91
C PRO A 162 17.00 1.81 16.62
N LEU A 163 17.04 3.14 16.73
CA LEU A 163 17.00 4.06 15.59
C LEU A 163 18.17 5.04 15.65
N THR A 164 18.57 5.56 14.49
CA THR A 164 19.67 6.52 14.35
C THR A 164 19.16 7.93 14.63
N THR A 165 19.80 8.64 15.57
CA THR A 165 19.50 10.06 15.86
C THR A 165 19.73 10.90 14.60
N GLY A 166 18.79 11.77 14.29
CA GLY A 166 18.82 12.64 13.11
C GLY A 166 18.19 12.02 11.86
N ASP A 167 17.86 10.73 11.89
CA ASP A 167 16.93 10.17 10.89
C ASP A 167 15.50 10.63 11.18
N PHE A 168 14.62 10.41 10.23
CA PHE A 168 13.17 10.59 10.41
C PHE A 168 12.50 9.24 10.59
N VAL A 169 11.54 9.16 11.51
CA VAL A 169 10.63 8.04 11.63
C VAL A 169 9.26 8.43 11.10
N THR A 170 8.75 7.69 10.15
CA THR A 170 7.36 7.81 9.70
C THR A 170 6.56 6.64 10.28
N ILE A 171 5.41 6.95 10.87
CA ILE A 171 4.45 5.95 11.32
C ILE A 171 3.21 6.06 10.46
N VAL A 172 2.71 4.93 10.02
CA VAL A 172 1.46 4.83 9.27
C VAL A 172 0.46 3.96 10.03
N GLU A 173 -0.82 4.26 9.86
CA GLU A 173 -1.89 3.34 10.22
C GLU A 173 -2.40 2.69 8.95
N ALA A 174 -2.49 1.36 8.98
CA ALA A 174 -2.91 0.57 7.82
C ALA A 174 -3.84 -0.57 8.22
N VAL A 175 -4.68 -1.00 7.28
CA VAL A 175 -5.53 -2.18 7.43
C VAL A 175 -4.65 -3.43 7.46
N LYS A 176 -4.67 -4.20 8.53
CA LYS A 176 -3.80 -5.39 8.71
C LYS A 176 -3.96 -6.43 7.60
N ALA A 177 -5.17 -6.63 7.12
CA ALA A 177 -5.47 -7.65 6.11
C ALA A 177 -4.93 -7.30 4.72
N THR A 178 -4.80 -6.00 4.40
CA THR A 178 -4.45 -5.53 3.05
C THR A 178 -3.18 -4.71 3.00
N GLY A 179 -2.66 -4.23 4.14
CA GLY A 179 -1.56 -3.29 4.20
C GLY A 179 -1.92 -1.87 3.75
N PHE A 180 -3.20 -1.58 3.45
CA PHE A 180 -3.66 -0.32 2.90
C PHE A 180 -3.47 0.83 3.90
N ILE A 181 -2.67 1.84 3.52
CA ILE A 181 -2.33 3.01 4.35
C ILE A 181 -3.40 4.09 4.19
N PHE A 182 -3.92 4.59 5.32
CA PHE A 182 -4.92 5.66 5.33
C PHE A 182 -4.58 6.81 6.28
N ALA A 183 -3.58 6.66 7.13
CA ALA A 183 -3.09 7.71 8.00
C ALA A 183 -1.57 7.65 8.14
N ALA A 184 -0.92 8.81 8.26
CA ALA A 184 0.52 8.89 8.45
C ALA A 184 0.94 10.12 9.25
N GLY A 185 2.08 10.01 9.91
CA GLY A 185 2.77 11.11 10.55
C GLY A 185 4.26 10.80 10.69
N ASN A 186 5.07 11.81 10.90
CA ASN A 186 6.51 11.65 11.07
C ASN A 186 7.04 12.52 12.20
N ASP A 187 8.23 12.16 12.67
CA ASP A 187 9.01 12.94 13.65
C ASP A 187 10.50 12.67 13.40
N GLU A 188 11.36 13.57 13.87
CA GLU A 188 12.80 13.34 13.87
C GLU A 188 13.18 12.39 15.01
N VAL A 189 14.06 11.44 14.72
CA VAL A 189 14.47 10.43 15.71
C VAL A 189 15.30 11.04 16.81
N ALA A 190 14.80 10.96 18.04
CA ALA A 190 15.55 11.23 19.24
C ALA A 190 15.93 9.92 19.92
N SER A 191 17.21 9.55 19.94
CA SER A 191 17.70 8.39 20.67
C SER A 191 18.53 8.79 21.89
N LYS A 192 18.62 7.89 22.88
CA LYS A 192 19.45 8.13 24.05
C LYS A 192 20.93 8.16 23.66
N GLY A 193 21.59 9.27 23.93
CA GLY A 193 23.05 9.39 23.84
C GLY A 193 23.79 8.52 24.86
N ALA A 194 25.08 8.33 24.62
CA ALA A 194 25.96 7.59 25.51
C ALA A 194 26.15 8.29 26.86
#